data_6266f166dbbe6fe61f976fb84b6620f4
#
_entry.id   6266f166dbbe6fe61f976fb84b6620f4
#
_cell.length_a   1.000
_cell.length_b   1.000
_cell.length_c   1.000
_cell.angle_alpha   90.00
_cell.angle_beta   90.00
_cell.angle_gamma   90.00
#
_symmetry.space_group_name_H-M   'P 1'
#
loop_
_entity.id
_entity.type
_entity.pdbx_description
1 polymer ?
#
loop_
_entity_poly.entity_id
_entity_poly.type
_entity_poly.pdbx_seq_one_letter_code
_entity_poly.pdbx_strand_id
1 'polypeptide(L)'
;MQQAVVKVGDWLVTPSVNQIARDGRQLILEPRLIDLLLYFTHHPDVVLSRDELIENVWTRNIVTNHVVTQCVSELRKSLKDGEEASPEYIITVPKRGYKLTAAVKWLTDEEKKGAVTEHTLPEPVVVEITPGLLNASPQRFAPSLCQKLLRRSLWVWLLFFLALGSCVTMIGLATLRPGAPLTNRQLMLNPRDIDIRVENGSACSNWASQKAYVAGVSNLVTTLLNTFSTFFVHDKTNYPFNDLSSSGKTLTVSFVNKRHYRAQQCFMSVRLFDNAQQAIMFEKRYFITNDNQLIIVADLLSTLSGALKQTWPAQMTQALTLSLPTQGKAMQQYYLAYHAMLNGDIDSLNAASAMLGEVVQRWPDYTYAFAEKTLIDLLRHLLQPFDGQKLTELNQNIARVDSLPAITDSAIYYQIKTIDLLDKGKVDQAGIAINKAISLEMSWMNYIFLGKVYEMEGANRLAADAYITAFNLRPGNNTLYWIKNSIFQTSPENITPYLARFIESAEG
;
A
#
# COMPACT_ATOMS: atom_id res chain seq x y z
N MET A 1 -24.50 19.71 -2.07
CA MET A 1 -25.56 18.85 -1.50
C MET A 1 -25.20 18.58 -0.05
N GLN A 2 -25.98 19.06 0.91
CA GLN A 2 -25.80 18.69 2.32
C GLN A 2 -26.14 17.21 2.45
N GLN A 3 -25.19 16.40 2.87
CA GLN A 3 -25.44 14.98 3.13
C GLN A 3 -26.37 14.86 4.34
N ALA A 4 -27.44 14.06 4.19
CA ALA A 4 -28.41 13.86 5.25
C ALA A 4 -27.80 13.15 6.45
N VAL A 5 -28.20 13.54 7.67
CA VAL A 5 -27.79 12.86 8.90
C VAL A 5 -28.61 11.58 9.04
N VAL A 6 -27.97 10.49 9.46
CA VAL A 6 -28.63 9.19 9.61
C VAL A 6 -28.37 8.59 10.99
N LYS A 7 -29.38 8.00 11.60
CA LYS A 7 -29.27 7.24 12.85
C LYS A 7 -29.14 5.75 12.51
N VAL A 8 -28.09 5.11 13.04
CA VAL A 8 -27.76 3.70 12.85
C VAL A 8 -27.71 3.03 14.24
N GLY A 9 -28.78 2.33 14.60
CA GLY A 9 -28.95 1.88 15.97
C GLY A 9 -28.94 3.07 16.92
N ASP A 10 -27.99 3.11 17.85
CA ASP A 10 -27.81 4.20 18.82
C ASP A 10 -26.88 5.31 18.34
N TRP A 11 -26.19 5.10 17.19
CA TRP A 11 -25.25 6.06 16.64
C TRP A 11 -25.91 7.08 15.72
N LEU A 12 -25.63 8.36 15.94
CA LEU A 12 -25.96 9.45 15.03
C LEU A 12 -24.75 9.66 14.10
N VAL A 13 -24.95 9.48 12.81
CA VAL A 13 -23.91 9.61 11.78
C VAL A 13 -24.09 10.94 11.06
N THR A 14 -23.04 11.78 11.10
CA THR A 14 -22.98 13.08 10.42
C THR A 14 -21.91 13.05 9.33
N PRO A 15 -22.25 12.69 8.10
CA PRO A 15 -21.29 12.44 7.03
C PRO A 15 -20.46 13.68 6.64
N SER A 16 -21.05 14.87 6.73
CA SER A 16 -20.41 16.13 6.33
C SER A 16 -19.13 16.45 7.12
N VAL A 17 -19.01 15.90 8.33
CA VAL A 17 -17.86 16.08 9.23
C VAL A 17 -17.18 14.75 9.60
N ASN A 18 -17.52 13.66 8.91
CA ASN A 18 -17.00 12.31 9.15
C ASN A 18 -17.15 11.84 10.61
N GLN A 19 -18.25 12.15 11.25
CA GLN A 19 -18.44 11.95 12.67
C GLN A 19 -19.60 11.00 12.96
N ILE A 20 -19.42 10.17 14.00
CA ILE A 20 -20.48 9.42 14.64
C ILE A 20 -20.57 9.84 16.11
N ALA A 21 -21.79 9.92 16.66
CA ALA A 21 -22.03 10.32 18.04
C ALA A 21 -23.03 9.39 18.72
N ARG A 22 -22.77 9.04 19.99
CA ARG A 22 -23.63 8.23 20.86
C ARG A 22 -23.42 8.64 22.31
N ASP A 23 -24.48 8.88 23.04
CA ASP A 23 -24.49 9.17 24.49
C ASP A 23 -23.48 10.27 24.90
N GLY A 24 -23.41 11.35 24.13
CA GLY A 24 -22.49 12.47 24.37
C GLY A 24 -21.03 12.22 23.93
N ARG A 25 -20.68 11.04 23.52
CA ARG A 25 -19.38 10.73 22.92
C ARG A 25 -19.40 10.98 21.41
N GLN A 26 -18.31 11.50 20.89
CA GLN A 26 -18.12 11.79 19.49
C GLN A 26 -16.85 11.13 18.99
N LEU A 27 -16.96 10.40 17.90
CA LEU A 27 -15.82 9.75 17.21
C LEU A 27 -15.73 10.26 15.78
N ILE A 28 -14.54 10.68 15.39
CA ILE A 28 -14.25 11.02 13.99
C ILE A 28 -13.74 9.75 13.32
N LEU A 29 -14.43 9.32 12.27
CA LEU A 29 -14.05 8.17 11.47
C LEU A 29 -13.28 8.62 10.23
N GLU A 30 -12.49 7.71 9.67
CA GLU A 30 -11.93 7.93 8.35
C GLU A 30 -13.03 8.09 7.31
N PRO A 31 -12.88 8.99 6.32
CA PRO A 31 -13.87 9.20 5.27
C PRO A 31 -14.37 7.91 4.62
N ARG A 32 -13.45 6.95 4.43
CA ARG A 32 -13.77 5.64 3.86
C ARG A 32 -14.67 4.78 4.73
N LEU A 33 -14.50 4.87 6.05
CA LEU A 33 -15.37 4.14 6.99
C LEU A 33 -16.76 4.77 7.02
N ILE A 34 -16.87 6.09 6.87
CA ILE A 34 -18.15 6.79 6.72
C ILE A 34 -18.81 6.39 5.39
N ASP A 35 -18.07 6.39 4.27
CA ASP A 35 -18.61 5.99 2.97
C ASP A 35 -19.11 4.55 3.00
N LEU A 36 -18.36 3.65 3.63
CA LEU A 36 -18.73 2.26 3.83
C LEU A 36 -20.00 2.13 4.71
N LEU A 37 -20.06 2.87 5.83
CA LEU A 37 -21.23 2.89 6.71
C LEU A 37 -22.46 3.43 5.98
N LEU A 38 -22.32 4.53 5.23
CA LEU A 38 -23.41 5.09 4.42
C LEU A 38 -23.91 4.10 3.37
N TYR A 39 -23.01 3.40 2.70
CA TYR A 39 -23.42 2.39 1.73
C TYR A 39 -24.23 1.27 2.40
N PHE A 40 -23.85 0.82 3.58
CA PHE A 40 -24.64 -0.10 4.37
C PHE A 40 -26.00 0.48 4.78
N THR A 41 -26.08 1.76 5.12
CA THR A 41 -27.36 2.40 5.52
C THR A 41 -28.34 2.56 4.37
N HIS A 42 -27.86 2.59 3.14
CA HIS A 42 -28.73 2.57 1.95
C HIS A 42 -29.23 1.16 1.61
N HIS A 43 -28.63 0.11 2.21
CA HIS A 43 -28.98 -1.29 1.97
C HIS A 43 -29.19 -2.04 3.31
N PRO A 44 -30.12 -1.58 4.17
CA PRO A 44 -30.37 -2.19 5.46
C PRO A 44 -30.88 -3.64 5.28
N ASP A 45 -30.39 -4.55 6.10
CA ASP A 45 -30.74 -5.96 6.08
C ASP A 45 -30.36 -6.74 4.79
N VAL A 46 -29.68 -6.12 3.84
CA VAL A 46 -29.21 -6.76 2.61
C VAL A 46 -27.80 -7.32 2.83
N VAL A 47 -27.54 -8.52 2.29
CA VAL A 47 -26.18 -9.10 2.27
C VAL A 47 -25.43 -8.52 1.10
N LEU A 48 -24.43 -7.71 1.37
CA LEU A 48 -23.55 -7.09 0.38
C LEU A 48 -22.28 -7.92 0.23
N SER A 49 -21.97 -8.34 -0.98
CA SER A 49 -20.74 -9.05 -1.28
C SER A 49 -19.53 -8.11 -1.15
N ARG A 50 -18.33 -8.67 -0.97
CA ARG A 50 -17.10 -7.86 -0.96
C ARG A 50 -16.93 -7.09 -2.26
N ASP A 51 -17.33 -7.68 -3.34
CA ASP A 51 -17.24 -7.13 -4.68
C ASP A 51 -18.16 -5.93 -4.88
N GLU A 52 -19.42 -6.03 -4.44
CA GLU A 52 -20.36 -4.91 -4.44
C GLU A 52 -19.86 -3.76 -3.57
N LEU A 53 -19.26 -4.06 -2.42
CA LEU A 53 -18.65 -3.05 -1.55
C LEU A 53 -17.48 -2.36 -2.26
N ILE A 54 -16.59 -3.11 -2.93
CA ILE A 54 -15.48 -2.54 -3.68
C ILE A 54 -15.99 -1.62 -4.79
N GLU A 55 -16.93 -2.08 -5.56
CA GLU A 55 -17.46 -1.38 -6.73
C GLU A 55 -18.14 -0.05 -6.37
N ASN A 56 -18.83 -0.01 -5.24
CA ASN A 56 -19.67 1.14 -4.87
C ASN A 56 -19.02 2.08 -3.84
N VAL A 57 -18.15 1.58 -2.97
CA VAL A 57 -17.49 2.40 -1.94
C VAL A 57 -16.09 2.86 -2.40
N TRP A 58 -15.38 2.05 -3.18
CA TRP A 58 -14.02 2.36 -3.66
C TRP A 58 -13.97 2.69 -5.17
N THR A 59 -14.97 3.40 -5.68
CA THR A 59 -15.16 3.72 -7.11
C THR A 59 -13.95 4.31 -7.85
N ARG A 60 -12.98 4.89 -7.12
CA ARG A 60 -11.78 5.53 -7.68
C ARG A 60 -10.46 4.87 -7.27
N ASN A 61 -10.51 3.81 -6.48
CA ASN A 61 -9.32 3.15 -5.96
C ASN A 61 -9.47 1.64 -6.16
N ILE A 62 -8.43 1.02 -6.61
CA ILE A 62 -8.37 -0.44 -6.71
C ILE A 62 -8.01 -0.96 -5.32
N VAL A 63 -8.91 -1.71 -4.71
CA VAL A 63 -8.71 -2.31 -3.39
C VAL A 63 -8.97 -3.81 -3.45
N THR A 64 -8.26 -4.54 -2.62
CA THR A 64 -8.42 -6.00 -2.51
C THR A 64 -9.51 -6.35 -1.50
N ASN A 65 -10.03 -7.58 -1.56
CA ASN A 65 -10.95 -8.14 -0.57
C ASN A 65 -10.43 -8.03 0.88
N HIS A 66 -9.11 -8.01 1.04
CA HIS A 66 -8.46 -7.82 2.35
C HIS A 66 -8.72 -6.43 2.91
N VAL A 67 -8.61 -5.38 2.08
CA VAL A 67 -8.89 -3.99 2.49
C VAL A 67 -10.36 -3.84 2.94
N VAL A 68 -11.31 -4.43 2.21
CA VAL A 68 -12.71 -4.44 2.61
C VAL A 68 -12.90 -5.12 3.97
N THR A 69 -12.26 -6.28 4.17
CA THR A 69 -12.32 -7.01 5.44
C THR A 69 -11.74 -6.18 6.59
N GLN A 70 -10.63 -5.49 6.35
CA GLN A 70 -10.01 -4.61 7.33
C GLN A 70 -10.91 -3.41 7.66
N CYS A 71 -11.43 -2.70 6.65
CA CYS A 71 -12.34 -1.58 6.86
C CYS A 71 -13.62 -2.00 7.62
N VAL A 72 -14.21 -3.15 7.30
CA VAL A 72 -15.35 -3.69 8.06
C VAL A 72 -14.97 -4.00 9.51
N SER A 73 -13.78 -4.55 9.75
CA SER A 73 -13.28 -4.82 11.11
C SER A 73 -13.07 -3.54 11.92
N GLU A 74 -12.49 -2.52 11.30
CA GLU A 74 -12.28 -1.20 11.92
C GLU A 74 -13.61 -0.48 12.19
N LEU A 75 -14.54 -0.54 11.25
CA LEU A 75 -15.88 0.03 11.42
C LEU A 75 -16.65 -0.67 12.57
N ARG A 76 -16.59 -1.99 12.67
CA ARG A 76 -17.15 -2.75 13.81
C ARG A 76 -16.54 -2.31 15.14
N LYS A 77 -15.21 -2.17 15.17
CA LYS A 77 -14.50 -1.72 16.38
C LYS A 77 -14.95 -0.32 16.80
N SER A 78 -15.09 0.59 15.85
CA SER A 78 -15.56 1.97 16.11
C SER A 78 -17.00 2.00 16.61
N LEU A 79 -17.88 1.18 16.03
CA LEU A 79 -19.29 1.09 16.44
C LEU A 79 -19.48 0.39 17.80
N LYS A 80 -18.54 -0.49 18.22
CA LYS A 80 -18.54 -1.08 19.57
C LYS A 80 -18.05 -0.13 20.65
N ASP A 81 -17.20 0.83 20.32
CA ASP A 81 -16.63 1.85 21.23
C ASP A 81 -16.07 1.28 22.55
N GLY A 82 -15.48 0.09 22.50
CA GLY A 82 -14.90 -0.59 23.66
C GLY A 82 -15.89 -1.30 24.58
N GLU A 83 -17.19 -1.28 24.30
CA GLU A 83 -18.21 -1.99 25.06
C GLU A 83 -18.38 -3.43 24.59
N GLU A 84 -18.02 -4.42 25.43
CA GLU A 84 -18.20 -5.84 25.10
C GLU A 84 -19.66 -6.26 24.92
N ALA A 85 -20.61 -5.57 25.54
CA ALA A 85 -22.04 -5.84 25.49
C ALA A 85 -22.78 -5.15 24.33
N SER A 86 -22.09 -4.36 23.49
CA SER A 86 -22.71 -3.69 22.33
C SER A 86 -23.20 -4.69 21.30
N PRO A 87 -24.39 -4.46 20.70
CA PRO A 87 -24.93 -5.32 19.65
C PRO A 87 -23.99 -5.32 18.43
N GLU A 88 -23.94 -6.44 17.71
CA GLU A 88 -23.24 -6.49 16.44
C GLU A 88 -24.00 -5.75 15.34
N TYR A 89 -23.58 -4.53 15.02
CA TYR A 89 -24.21 -3.71 13.97
C TYR A 89 -24.01 -4.28 12.56
N ILE A 90 -22.86 -4.89 12.31
CA ILE A 90 -22.51 -5.49 11.01
C ILE A 90 -22.08 -6.93 11.23
N ILE A 91 -22.80 -7.88 10.65
CA ILE A 91 -22.48 -9.31 10.74
C ILE A 91 -21.80 -9.83 9.48
N THR A 92 -21.02 -10.90 9.61
CA THR A 92 -20.46 -11.64 8.47
C THR A 92 -21.41 -12.75 8.07
N VAL A 93 -21.79 -12.78 6.80
CA VAL A 93 -22.53 -13.92 6.21
C VAL A 93 -21.50 -14.81 5.48
N PRO A 94 -21.23 -16.03 5.99
CA PRO A 94 -20.19 -16.89 5.44
C PRO A 94 -20.34 -17.10 3.93
N LYS A 95 -19.24 -16.94 3.18
CA LYS A 95 -19.17 -17.07 1.71
C LYS A 95 -20.01 -16.08 0.90
N ARG A 96 -20.75 -15.17 1.53
CA ARG A 96 -21.64 -14.22 0.85
C ARG A 96 -21.25 -12.76 1.03
N GLY A 97 -20.69 -12.35 2.19
CA GLY A 97 -20.29 -10.98 2.44
C GLY A 97 -20.66 -10.46 3.83
N TYR A 98 -21.15 -9.23 3.89
CA TYR A 98 -21.47 -8.53 5.14
C TYR A 98 -22.88 -7.98 5.08
N LYS A 99 -23.52 -7.82 6.24
CA LYS A 99 -24.89 -7.32 6.35
C LYS A 99 -25.01 -6.37 7.56
N LEU A 100 -25.65 -5.21 7.37
CA LEU A 100 -26.00 -4.30 8.46
C LEU A 100 -27.32 -4.80 9.10
N THR A 101 -27.28 -5.07 10.39
CA THR A 101 -28.43 -5.55 11.19
C THR A 101 -29.04 -4.46 12.07
N ALA A 102 -28.36 -3.33 12.22
CA ALA A 102 -28.84 -2.20 13.01
C ALA A 102 -30.00 -1.49 12.30
N ALA A 103 -30.95 -0.99 13.09
CA ALA A 103 -32.04 -0.16 12.57
C ALA A 103 -31.48 1.16 11.99
N VAL A 104 -31.95 1.52 10.80
CA VAL A 104 -31.53 2.74 10.08
C VAL A 104 -32.70 3.71 10.00
N LYS A 105 -32.48 4.96 10.44
CA LYS A 105 -33.47 6.06 10.31
C LYS A 105 -32.81 7.31 9.76
N TRP A 106 -33.20 7.75 8.58
CA TRP A 106 -32.77 9.01 7.98
C TRP A 106 -33.54 10.17 8.64
N LEU A 107 -32.81 11.19 9.13
CA LEU A 107 -33.43 12.33 9.83
C LEU A 107 -33.83 13.41 8.85
N THR A 108 -35.03 13.92 9.01
CA THR A 108 -35.54 15.10 8.28
C THR A 108 -34.96 16.40 8.84
N ASP A 109 -35.03 17.49 8.08
CA ASP A 109 -34.45 18.78 8.50
C ASP A 109 -35.06 19.37 9.78
N GLU A 110 -36.28 18.97 10.12
CA GLU A 110 -36.93 19.33 11.40
C GLU A 110 -36.40 18.49 12.57
N GLU A 111 -36.14 17.21 12.35
CA GLU A 111 -35.60 16.30 13.36
C GLU A 111 -34.10 16.59 13.67
N LYS A 112 -33.35 17.17 12.72
CA LYS A 112 -31.95 17.60 12.93
C LYS A 112 -31.82 18.70 13.98
N LYS A 113 -32.82 19.63 14.07
CA LYS A 113 -32.85 20.71 15.08
C LYS A 113 -33.09 20.18 16.49
N GLY A 114 -33.85 19.09 16.64
CA GLY A 114 -34.08 18.45 17.93
C GLY A 114 -32.95 17.62 18.47
N ALA A 115 -32.16 16.98 17.60
CA ALA A 115 -31.06 16.08 17.97
C ALA A 115 -29.77 16.84 18.33
N VAL A 116 -29.63 18.11 17.95
CA VAL A 116 -28.45 18.96 18.23
C VAL A 116 -28.63 19.81 19.49
N THR A 117 -29.87 19.90 20.05
CA THR A 117 -30.19 20.85 21.12
C THR A 117 -30.02 20.30 22.55
N GLU A 118 -29.54 19.08 22.75
CA GLU A 118 -29.49 18.47 24.09
C GLU A 118 -28.14 18.60 24.82
N HIS A 119 -27.15 19.30 24.25
CA HIS A 119 -25.93 19.67 24.98
C HIS A 119 -25.40 21.05 24.61
N THR A 120 -25.93 22.06 25.33
CA THR A 120 -25.51 23.46 25.26
C THR A 120 -24.43 23.73 26.30
N LEU A 121 -23.29 24.25 25.89
CA LEU A 121 -22.35 24.99 26.75
C LEU A 121 -22.85 26.47 26.85
N PRO A 122 -22.58 27.21 27.95
CA PRO A 122 -23.28 28.44 28.30
C PRO A 122 -22.88 29.60 27.39
N GLU A 123 -23.91 30.35 27.00
CA GLU A 123 -23.83 31.60 26.25
C GLU A 123 -23.17 32.74 27.05
N PRO A 124 -22.48 33.69 26.36
CA PRO A 124 -22.10 34.97 26.99
C PRO A 124 -23.31 35.96 26.98
N VAL A 125 -23.47 36.58 28.11
CA VAL A 125 -24.50 37.58 28.44
C VAL A 125 -24.41 38.77 27.49
N VAL A 126 -25.53 39.05 26.77
CA VAL A 126 -25.74 40.27 26.01
C VAL A 126 -26.56 41.23 26.88
N VAL A 127 -26.02 42.41 27.11
CA VAL A 127 -26.69 43.51 27.80
C VAL A 127 -27.59 44.23 26.82
N GLU A 128 -28.89 44.22 27.05
CA GLU A 128 -29.91 45.02 26.38
C GLU A 128 -29.83 46.50 26.79
N ILE A 129 -29.80 47.40 25.82
CA ILE A 129 -30.06 48.83 26.05
C ILE A 129 -31.32 49.21 25.23
N THR A 130 -32.37 49.53 25.94
CA THR A 130 -33.68 49.96 25.44
C THR A 130 -33.65 51.40 24.91
N PRO A 131 -34.52 51.76 23.93
CA PRO A 131 -34.51 53.09 23.31
C PRO A 131 -35.51 54.04 23.98
N GLY A 132 -35.09 55.24 24.25
CA GLY A 132 -35.95 56.33 24.69
C GLY A 132 -36.40 57.23 23.52
N LEU A 133 -37.71 57.41 23.43
CA LEU A 133 -38.40 58.34 22.57
C LEU A 133 -38.06 59.82 22.91
N LEU A 134 -38.04 60.70 21.91
CA LEU A 134 -38.75 61.99 21.94
C LEU A 134 -38.83 62.65 20.54
N ASN A 135 -40.05 63.12 20.22
CA ASN A 135 -40.53 63.81 19.06
C ASN A 135 -39.97 65.24 18.95
N ALA A 136 -39.86 65.79 17.75
CA ALA A 136 -40.41 67.08 17.31
C ALA A 136 -40.17 67.37 15.83
N SER A 137 -41.16 67.71 15.10
CA SER A 137 -41.23 68.22 13.73
C SER A 137 -41.21 69.77 13.72
N PRO A 138 -41.52 70.46 12.60
CA PRO A 138 -40.63 70.78 11.47
C PRO A 138 -40.52 72.28 11.25
N GLN A 139 -39.53 72.75 10.55
CA GLN A 139 -39.59 74.08 9.88
C GLN A 139 -38.83 74.15 8.58
N ARG A 140 -39.53 74.71 7.57
CA ARG A 140 -39.06 75.03 6.22
C ARG A 140 -38.02 76.14 6.19
N PHE A 141 -37.13 76.11 5.23
CA PHE A 141 -36.83 77.20 4.31
C PHE A 141 -35.83 76.72 3.21
N ALA A 142 -36.19 77.00 1.94
CA ALA A 142 -35.37 76.94 0.75
C ALA A 142 -34.78 78.36 0.47
N PRO A 143 -34.01 78.63 -0.56
CA PRO A 143 -33.21 77.80 -1.51
C PRO A 143 -31.77 78.35 -1.76
N SER A 144 -31.16 77.80 -2.76
CA SER A 144 -29.95 78.23 -3.48
C SER A 144 -28.64 77.62 -2.99
N LEU A 145 -28.10 76.76 -3.85
CA LEU A 145 -26.67 76.67 -4.16
C LEU A 145 -26.40 75.52 -5.14
N CYS A 146 -26.79 75.77 -6.37
CA CYS A 146 -26.60 74.80 -7.46
C CYS A 146 -25.19 74.83 -8.11
N GLN A 147 -24.17 75.31 -7.41
CA GLN A 147 -22.81 75.43 -7.99
C GLN A 147 -21.69 74.76 -7.21
N LYS A 148 -21.94 74.11 -6.06
CA LYS A 148 -20.92 73.39 -5.31
C LYS A 148 -20.99 71.88 -5.41
N LEU A 149 -22.00 71.33 -6.06
CA LEU A 149 -22.22 69.85 -6.16
C LEU A 149 -21.40 69.18 -7.27
N LEU A 150 -21.02 69.87 -8.34
CA LEU A 150 -20.23 69.27 -9.44
C LEU A 150 -18.78 68.94 -9.07
N ARG A 151 -18.15 69.73 -8.16
CA ARG A 151 -16.77 69.47 -7.76
C ARG A 151 -16.62 68.37 -6.73
N ARG A 152 -17.64 68.11 -5.90
CA ARG A 152 -17.68 66.96 -4.96
C ARG A 152 -18.00 65.66 -5.66
N SER A 153 -18.81 65.69 -6.70
CA SER A 153 -19.12 64.52 -7.50
C SER A 153 -17.87 63.95 -8.22
N LEU A 154 -17.03 64.78 -8.78
CA LEU A 154 -15.79 64.34 -9.42
C LEU A 154 -14.84 63.63 -8.45
N TRP A 155 -14.67 64.14 -7.22
CA TRP A 155 -13.84 63.49 -6.20
C TRP A 155 -14.44 62.16 -5.71
N VAL A 156 -15.75 62.04 -5.61
CA VAL A 156 -16.43 60.78 -5.25
C VAL A 156 -16.25 59.74 -6.34
N TRP A 157 -16.39 60.15 -7.62
CA TRP A 157 -16.14 59.26 -8.75
C TRP A 157 -14.65 58.86 -8.85
N LEU A 158 -13.73 59.78 -8.57
CA LEU A 158 -12.29 59.48 -8.55
C LEU A 158 -11.93 58.51 -7.44
N LEU A 159 -12.48 58.65 -6.26
CA LEU A 159 -12.33 57.68 -5.16
C LEU A 159 -12.96 56.33 -5.48
N PHE A 160 -14.13 56.34 -6.14
CA PHE A 160 -14.81 55.12 -6.57
C PHE A 160 -13.96 54.35 -7.61
N PHE A 161 -13.41 55.04 -8.61
CA PHE A 161 -12.55 54.40 -9.61
C PHE A 161 -11.22 53.95 -9.00
N LEU A 162 -10.69 54.68 -8.02
CA LEU A 162 -9.47 54.31 -7.30
C LEU A 162 -9.71 53.08 -6.43
N ALA A 163 -10.87 53.00 -5.75
CA ALA A 163 -11.28 51.82 -5.01
C ALA A 163 -11.57 50.61 -5.92
N LEU A 164 -12.24 50.84 -7.07
CA LEU A 164 -12.47 49.82 -8.06
C LEU A 164 -11.17 49.28 -8.68
N GLY A 165 -10.26 50.19 -9.02
CA GLY A 165 -8.91 49.87 -9.51
C GLY A 165 -8.11 49.05 -8.47
N SER A 166 -8.17 49.46 -7.20
CA SER A 166 -7.56 48.69 -6.09
C SER A 166 -8.17 47.31 -5.92
N CYS A 167 -9.50 47.21 -6.08
CA CYS A 167 -10.21 45.91 -6.01
C CYS A 167 -9.82 44.99 -7.18
N VAL A 168 -9.72 45.53 -8.40
CA VAL A 168 -9.30 44.80 -9.60
C VAL A 168 -7.83 44.37 -9.51
N THR A 169 -6.95 45.25 -8.97
CA THR A 169 -5.54 44.89 -8.74
C THR A 169 -5.39 43.85 -7.63
N MET A 170 -6.20 43.91 -6.56
CA MET A 170 -6.23 42.90 -5.50
C MET A 170 -6.74 41.56 -6.04
N ILE A 171 -7.79 41.55 -6.87
CA ILE A 171 -8.31 40.33 -7.53
C ILE A 171 -7.26 39.82 -8.53
N GLY A 172 -6.66 40.68 -9.33
CA GLY A 172 -5.57 40.33 -10.28
C GLY A 172 -4.35 39.75 -9.58
N LEU A 173 -3.91 40.33 -8.45
CA LEU A 173 -2.82 39.81 -7.62
C LEU A 173 -3.20 38.51 -6.90
N ALA A 174 -4.47 38.33 -6.55
CA ALA A 174 -4.98 37.07 -5.97
C ALA A 174 -5.04 35.93 -7.02
N THR A 175 -5.34 36.26 -8.30
CA THR A 175 -5.34 35.29 -9.40
C THR A 175 -3.94 35.04 -9.98
N LEU A 176 -3.03 35.99 -9.85
CA LEU A 176 -1.61 35.86 -10.25
C LEU A 176 -0.71 35.30 -9.13
N ARG A 177 -1.23 35.06 -7.94
CA ARG A 177 -0.50 34.23 -6.99
C ARG A 177 -0.34 32.87 -7.67
N PRO A 178 0.92 32.43 -7.94
CA PRO A 178 1.14 31.06 -8.33
C PRO A 178 0.40 30.23 -7.30
N GLY A 179 -0.54 29.39 -7.78
CA GLY A 179 -1.52 28.73 -6.93
C GLY A 179 -0.86 28.31 -5.63
N ALA A 180 -1.43 28.74 -4.50
CA ALA A 180 -0.94 28.30 -3.21
C ALA A 180 -0.70 26.81 -3.37
N PRO A 181 0.49 26.27 -3.04
CA PRO A 181 0.75 24.86 -3.18
C PRO A 181 -0.47 24.20 -2.56
N LEU A 182 -1.13 23.31 -3.30
CA LEU A 182 -2.36 22.63 -2.87
C LEU A 182 -2.14 22.19 -1.43
N THR A 183 -2.53 23.08 -0.52
CA THR A 183 -2.24 22.98 0.89
C THR A 183 -2.92 21.71 1.36
N ASN A 184 -2.07 20.76 1.71
CA ASN A 184 -2.39 19.69 2.63
C ASN A 184 -3.71 18.97 2.34
N ARG A 185 -3.82 18.25 1.21
CA ARG A 185 -4.21 16.87 1.37
C ARG A 185 -3.08 16.27 2.24
N GLN A 186 -3.22 16.31 3.54
CA GLN A 186 -2.48 15.40 4.40
C GLN A 186 -2.80 14.02 3.83
N LEU A 187 -1.86 13.47 3.06
CA LEU A 187 -1.93 12.06 2.71
C LEU A 187 -2.10 11.35 4.04
N MET A 188 -3.22 10.67 4.24
CA MET A 188 -3.38 9.86 5.45
C MET A 188 -2.37 8.73 5.33
N LEU A 189 -1.29 8.87 6.08
CA LEU A 189 -0.21 7.91 6.08
C LEU A 189 -0.69 6.66 6.82
N ASN A 190 -0.60 5.50 6.17
CA ASN A 190 -0.89 4.25 6.85
C ASN A 190 0.30 3.89 7.78
N PRO A 191 0.13 3.90 9.11
CA PRO A 191 1.22 3.67 10.06
C PRO A 191 1.80 2.26 9.98
N ARG A 192 1.10 1.32 9.34
CA ARG A 192 1.54 -0.07 9.17
C ARG A 192 2.30 -0.31 7.88
N ASP A 193 2.22 0.61 6.92
CA ASP A 193 2.90 0.46 5.64
C ASP A 193 4.35 0.97 5.73
N ILE A 194 5.26 0.21 5.14
CA ILE A 194 6.68 0.53 5.05
C ILE A 194 7.11 0.45 3.60
N ASP A 195 7.59 1.56 3.05
CA ASP A 195 8.25 1.56 1.73
C ASP A 195 9.73 1.29 1.89
N ILE A 196 10.26 0.30 1.18
CA ILE A 196 11.71 0.13 1.02
C ILE A 196 12.15 0.90 -0.21
N ARG A 197 13.16 1.75 -0.04
CA ARG A 197 13.78 2.50 -1.14
C ARG A 197 15.30 2.34 -1.09
N VAL A 198 15.89 2.18 -2.27
CA VAL A 198 17.34 2.20 -2.41
C VAL A 198 17.76 3.51 -3.04
N GLU A 199 18.56 4.27 -2.32
CA GLU A 199 19.19 5.49 -2.85
C GLU A 199 20.46 5.12 -3.60
N ASN A 200 20.59 5.63 -4.82
CA ASN A 200 21.81 5.55 -5.61
C ASN A 200 22.88 6.47 -4.99
N GLY A 201 23.54 5.97 -3.97
CA GLY A 201 24.72 6.62 -3.41
C GLY A 201 25.95 6.44 -4.31
N SER A 202 27.08 7.02 -3.91
CA SER A 202 28.36 6.83 -4.59
C SER A 202 28.69 5.34 -4.69
N ALA A 203 28.72 4.81 -5.93
CA ALA A 203 28.98 3.41 -6.18
C ALA A 203 30.24 2.92 -5.46
N CYS A 204 30.12 1.85 -4.71
CA CYS A 204 31.27 1.15 -4.16
C CYS A 204 31.94 0.42 -5.32
N SER A 205 32.99 1.00 -5.88
CA SER A 205 33.62 0.63 -7.16
C SER A 205 34.07 -0.84 -7.29
N ASN A 206 34.12 -1.59 -6.20
CA ASN A 206 34.54 -3.01 -6.20
C ASN A 206 33.34 -3.99 -6.14
N TRP A 207 32.10 -3.52 -6.26
CA TRP A 207 30.92 -4.35 -6.11
C TRP A 207 30.10 -4.41 -7.41
N ALA A 208 30.53 -5.25 -8.34
CA ALA A 208 29.74 -5.59 -9.53
C ALA A 208 28.35 -6.16 -9.16
N SER A 209 28.22 -6.68 -7.94
CA SER A 209 26.98 -7.29 -7.41
C SER A 209 26.17 -6.40 -6.46
N GLN A 210 26.49 -5.10 -6.35
CA GLN A 210 25.77 -4.21 -5.42
C GLN A 210 24.27 -4.20 -5.66
N LYS A 211 23.83 -4.06 -6.92
CA LYS A 211 22.41 -4.09 -7.28
C LYS A 211 21.75 -5.43 -6.94
N ALA A 212 22.46 -6.52 -7.15
CA ALA A 212 22.00 -7.87 -6.86
C ALA A 212 21.83 -8.09 -5.34
N TYR A 213 22.81 -7.66 -4.55
CA TYR A 213 22.73 -7.72 -3.09
C TYR A 213 21.55 -6.91 -2.54
N VAL A 214 21.37 -5.69 -3.05
CA VAL A 214 20.25 -4.83 -2.64
C VAL A 214 18.92 -5.49 -2.98
N ALA A 215 18.76 -5.99 -4.20
CA ALA A 215 17.53 -6.67 -4.61
C ALA A 215 17.24 -7.90 -3.73
N GLY A 216 18.28 -8.68 -3.38
CA GLY A 216 18.14 -9.82 -2.49
C GLY A 216 17.75 -9.45 -1.06
N VAL A 217 18.45 -8.46 -0.48
CA VAL A 217 18.12 -7.96 0.88
C VAL A 217 16.74 -7.33 0.93
N SER A 218 16.37 -6.51 -0.07
CA SER A 218 15.06 -5.88 -0.15
C SER A 218 13.96 -6.94 -0.22
N ASN A 219 14.10 -7.93 -1.10
CA ASN A 219 13.15 -9.05 -1.19
C ASN A 219 13.01 -9.79 0.15
N LEU A 220 14.13 -10.11 0.79
CA LEU A 220 14.13 -10.84 2.04
C LEU A 220 13.42 -10.07 3.16
N VAL A 221 13.73 -8.77 3.32
CA VAL A 221 13.09 -7.90 4.32
C VAL A 221 11.59 -7.80 4.03
N THR A 222 11.22 -7.56 2.77
CA THR A 222 9.81 -7.48 2.34
C THR A 222 9.06 -8.77 2.66
N THR A 223 9.60 -9.91 2.25
CA THR A 223 8.97 -11.21 2.43
C THR A 223 8.81 -11.58 3.91
N LEU A 224 9.89 -11.45 4.69
CA LEU A 224 9.85 -11.86 6.09
C LEU A 224 8.94 -10.95 6.94
N LEU A 225 8.99 -9.65 6.74
CA LEU A 225 8.11 -8.73 7.48
C LEU A 225 6.65 -8.89 7.05
N ASN A 226 6.35 -9.09 5.78
CA ASN A 226 4.98 -9.33 5.31
C ASN A 226 4.42 -10.66 5.84
N THR A 227 5.26 -11.70 5.97
CA THR A 227 4.82 -13.01 6.43
C THR A 227 4.64 -13.08 7.95
N PHE A 228 5.57 -12.50 8.70
CA PHE A 228 5.68 -12.73 10.15
C PHE A 228 5.42 -11.49 11.02
N SER A 229 4.95 -10.39 10.44
CA SER A 229 4.64 -9.18 11.20
C SER A 229 3.27 -8.60 10.85
N THR A 230 2.88 -7.54 11.56
CA THR A 230 1.65 -6.80 11.28
C THR A 230 1.86 -5.63 10.33
N PHE A 231 3.07 -5.45 9.82
CA PHE A 231 3.43 -4.42 8.85
C PHE A 231 3.25 -4.93 7.44
N PHE A 232 2.93 -4.01 6.54
CA PHE A 232 2.87 -4.23 5.11
C PHE A 232 4.07 -3.52 4.47
N VAL A 233 4.96 -4.29 3.85
CA VAL A 233 6.21 -3.80 3.29
C VAL A 233 6.15 -3.84 1.77
N HIS A 234 6.46 -2.72 1.15
CA HIS A 234 6.46 -2.53 -0.30
C HIS A 234 7.89 -2.31 -0.78
N ASP A 235 8.39 -3.19 -1.64
CA ASP A 235 9.73 -3.04 -2.24
C ASP A 235 9.68 -2.05 -3.42
N LYS A 236 9.88 -0.78 -3.14
CA LYS A 236 9.94 0.31 -4.15
C LYS A 236 11.35 0.57 -4.68
N THR A 237 12.25 -0.40 -4.59
CA THR A 237 13.64 -0.29 -5.04
C THR A 237 13.77 0.09 -6.51
N ASN A 238 12.91 -0.45 -7.38
CA ASN A 238 12.91 -0.20 -8.82
C ASN A 238 11.66 0.59 -9.27
N TYR A 239 10.99 1.26 -8.37
CA TYR A 239 9.82 2.08 -8.70
C TYR A 239 10.27 3.41 -9.30
N PRO A 240 9.90 3.71 -10.56
CA PRO A 240 10.43 4.86 -11.28
C PRO A 240 9.81 6.20 -10.88
N PHE A 241 8.70 6.19 -10.14
CA PHE A 241 7.95 7.40 -9.84
C PHE A 241 8.29 7.98 -8.46
N ASN A 242 8.37 9.31 -8.40
CA ASN A 242 8.60 10.09 -7.18
C ASN A 242 7.28 10.57 -6.54
N ASP A 243 6.26 9.73 -6.54
CA ASP A 243 5.02 10.05 -5.87
C ASP A 243 5.18 10.11 -4.35
N LEU A 244 4.34 10.94 -3.75
CA LEU A 244 4.26 11.04 -2.29
C LEU A 244 3.82 9.68 -1.75
N SER A 245 4.68 9.08 -0.93
CA SER A 245 4.38 7.82 -0.27
C SER A 245 3.22 8.00 0.70
N SER A 246 2.21 7.12 0.62
CA SER A 246 1.16 6.99 1.63
C SER A 246 1.59 6.11 2.81
N SER A 247 2.79 5.53 2.75
CA SER A 247 3.32 4.68 3.80
C SER A 247 3.71 5.47 5.04
N GLY A 248 3.37 4.95 6.22
CA GLY A 248 3.72 5.59 7.49
C GLY A 248 5.22 5.59 7.78
N LYS A 249 5.98 4.69 7.13
CA LYS A 249 7.44 4.58 7.32
C LYS A 249 8.17 4.37 6.01
N THR A 250 9.42 4.84 5.96
CA THR A 250 10.32 4.61 4.83
C THR A 250 11.62 3.99 5.32
N LEU A 251 11.96 2.83 4.79
CA LEU A 251 13.25 2.17 4.98
C LEU A 251 14.15 2.51 3.80
N THR A 252 15.15 3.34 4.03
CA THR A 252 16.12 3.73 3.01
C THR A 252 17.39 2.92 3.16
N VAL A 253 17.85 2.30 2.09
CA VAL A 253 19.15 1.61 2.00
C VAL A 253 20.04 2.41 1.04
N SER A 254 21.18 2.85 1.50
CA SER A 254 22.15 3.59 0.67
C SER A 254 23.56 3.02 0.85
N PHE A 255 24.36 3.12 -0.21
CA PHE A 255 25.75 2.68 -0.18
C PHE A 255 26.66 3.89 -0.17
N VAL A 256 27.54 3.93 0.82
CA VAL A 256 28.48 5.03 1.01
C VAL A 256 29.91 4.51 0.90
N ASN A 257 30.65 5.06 -0.05
CA ASN A 257 32.08 4.81 -0.18
C ASN A 257 32.85 5.84 0.63
N LYS A 258 33.57 5.39 1.65
CA LYS A 258 34.45 6.25 2.45
C LYS A 258 35.91 5.87 2.20
N ARG A 259 36.70 6.89 1.91
CA ARG A 259 38.14 6.74 1.83
C ARG A 259 38.73 6.75 3.24
N HIS A 260 39.30 5.62 3.65
CA HIS A 260 40.00 5.53 4.93
C HIS A 260 41.46 5.14 4.67
N TYR A 261 42.39 6.01 5.05
CA TYR A 261 43.81 5.95 4.71
C TYR A 261 44.07 5.81 3.19
N ARG A 262 44.36 4.72 2.62
CA ARG A 262 44.58 4.51 1.18
C ARG A 262 43.58 3.52 0.55
N ALA A 263 42.66 3.02 1.36
CA ALA A 263 41.67 2.05 0.91
C ALA A 263 40.27 2.67 0.83
N GLN A 264 39.52 2.31 -0.19
CA GLN A 264 38.10 2.61 -0.28
C GLN A 264 37.33 1.55 0.50
N GLN A 265 36.49 1.98 1.44
CA GLN A 265 35.65 1.11 2.26
C GLN A 265 34.20 1.35 1.92
N CYS A 266 33.48 0.27 1.60
CA CYS A 266 32.05 0.31 1.30
C CYS A 266 31.22 0.05 2.55
N PHE A 267 30.30 0.96 2.83
CA PHE A 267 29.33 0.81 3.92
C PHE A 267 27.93 0.83 3.35
N MET A 268 27.09 -0.07 3.83
CA MET A 268 25.63 0.01 3.67
C MET A 268 25.06 0.82 4.84
N SER A 269 24.41 1.92 4.55
CA SER A 269 23.66 2.71 5.53
C SER A 269 22.19 2.37 5.39
N VAL A 270 21.55 2.01 6.49
CA VAL A 270 20.14 1.71 6.56
C VAL A 270 19.48 2.68 7.53
N ARG A 271 18.42 3.34 7.08
CA ARG A 271 17.66 4.30 7.88
C ARG A 271 16.18 3.96 7.82
N LEU A 272 15.54 3.84 8.97
CA LEU A 272 14.09 3.79 9.09
C LEU A 272 13.58 5.16 9.54
N PHE A 273 12.70 5.74 8.76
CA PHE A 273 12.11 7.06 8.98
C PHE A 273 10.61 6.92 9.21
N ASP A 274 10.10 7.57 10.24
CA ASP A 274 8.65 7.70 10.48
C ASP A 274 8.13 8.91 9.74
N ASN A 275 7.30 8.69 8.72
CA ASN A 275 6.79 9.74 7.84
C ASN A 275 5.73 10.61 8.55
N ALA A 276 5.02 10.06 9.55
CA ALA A 276 4.03 10.82 10.30
C ALA A 276 4.69 11.74 11.35
N GLN A 277 5.70 11.23 12.05
CA GLN A 277 6.41 11.98 13.08
C GLN A 277 7.57 12.82 12.52
N GLN A 278 7.91 12.65 11.23
CA GLN A 278 9.06 13.29 10.58
C GLN A 278 10.38 13.06 11.35
N ALA A 279 10.56 11.84 11.84
CA ALA A 279 11.67 11.48 12.72
C ALA A 279 12.39 10.19 12.28
N ILE A 280 13.70 10.15 12.50
CA ILE A 280 14.50 8.94 12.29
C ILE A 280 14.24 7.98 13.47
N MET A 281 13.71 6.81 13.18
CA MET A 281 13.52 5.75 14.18
C MET A 281 14.85 5.04 14.50
N PHE A 282 15.64 4.75 13.47
CA PHE A 282 17.04 4.32 13.60
C PHE A 282 17.84 4.62 12.33
N GLU A 283 19.15 4.73 12.49
CA GLU A 283 20.13 4.72 11.41
C GLU A 283 21.30 3.84 11.82
N LYS A 284 21.67 2.87 10.96
CA LYS A 284 22.76 1.94 11.22
C LYS A 284 23.63 1.80 9.97
N ARG A 285 24.94 1.71 10.17
CA ARG A 285 25.92 1.52 9.09
C ARG A 285 26.62 0.21 9.26
N TYR A 286 26.72 -0.53 8.18
CA TYR A 286 27.37 -1.83 8.13
C TYR A 286 28.56 -1.75 7.19
N PHE A 287 29.73 -2.16 7.67
CA PHE A 287 30.86 -2.43 6.81
C PHE A 287 30.65 -3.78 6.15
N ILE A 288 30.54 -3.82 4.82
CA ILE A 288 30.19 -5.03 4.10
C ILE A 288 31.45 -5.69 3.56
N THR A 289 31.58 -6.98 3.85
CA THR A 289 32.57 -7.89 3.29
C THR A 289 31.86 -9.10 2.67
N ASN A 290 32.61 -9.91 1.94
CA ASN A 290 32.05 -11.15 1.37
C ASN A 290 31.57 -12.13 2.45
N ASP A 291 32.15 -12.10 3.65
CA ASP A 291 31.95 -13.13 4.67
C ASP A 291 30.98 -12.73 5.79
N ASN A 292 30.52 -11.45 5.83
CA ASN A 292 29.67 -10.99 6.91
C ASN A 292 28.22 -10.68 6.49
N GLN A 293 27.83 -10.98 5.25
CA GLN A 293 26.54 -10.58 4.69
C GLN A 293 25.36 -11.20 5.45
N LEU A 294 25.44 -12.48 5.81
CA LEU A 294 24.38 -13.15 6.59
C LEU A 294 24.20 -12.51 7.97
N ILE A 295 25.33 -12.19 8.63
CA ILE A 295 25.31 -11.54 9.94
C ILE A 295 24.68 -10.16 9.84
N ILE A 296 24.98 -9.40 8.77
CA ILE A 296 24.40 -8.07 8.52
C ILE A 296 22.88 -8.18 8.32
N VAL A 297 22.42 -9.14 7.51
CA VAL A 297 21.00 -9.33 7.26
C VAL A 297 20.24 -9.73 8.53
N ALA A 298 20.78 -10.67 9.30
CA ALA A 298 20.21 -11.10 10.57
C ALA A 298 20.13 -9.95 11.58
N ASP A 299 21.20 -9.15 11.70
CA ASP A 299 21.24 -7.98 12.58
C ASP A 299 20.30 -6.87 12.11
N LEU A 300 20.19 -6.63 10.79
CA LEU A 300 19.25 -5.67 10.21
C LEU A 300 17.80 -6.04 10.56
N LEU A 301 17.41 -7.29 10.34
CA LEU A 301 16.07 -7.77 10.62
C LEU A 301 15.76 -7.68 12.14
N SER A 302 16.69 -8.05 12.99
CA SER A 302 16.56 -7.91 14.45
C SER A 302 16.42 -6.45 14.87
N THR A 303 17.22 -5.55 14.28
CA THR A 303 17.13 -4.09 14.54
C THR A 303 15.80 -3.53 14.09
N LEU A 304 15.30 -3.92 12.91
CA LEU A 304 13.99 -3.54 12.39
C LEU A 304 12.88 -4.00 13.31
N SER A 305 12.91 -5.26 13.74
CA SER A 305 11.94 -5.84 14.66
C SER A 305 11.86 -5.05 15.97
N GLY A 306 13.02 -4.71 16.55
CA GLY A 306 13.11 -3.86 17.75
C GLY A 306 12.55 -2.45 17.54
N ALA A 307 12.93 -1.78 16.45
CA ALA A 307 12.46 -0.44 16.11
C ALA A 307 10.94 -0.39 15.86
N LEU A 308 10.40 -1.44 15.25
CA LEU A 308 8.97 -1.60 14.99
C LEU A 308 8.19 -2.12 16.19
N LYS A 309 8.86 -2.38 17.34
CA LYS A 309 8.29 -2.96 18.56
C LYS A 309 7.58 -4.30 18.30
N GLN A 310 8.12 -5.08 17.37
CA GLN A 310 7.67 -6.43 17.07
C GLN A 310 8.60 -7.45 17.73
N THR A 311 8.04 -8.56 18.18
CA THR A 311 8.88 -9.68 18.60
C THR A 311 9.50 -10.36 17.39
N TRP A 312 10.77 -10.78 17.51
CA TRP A 312 11.44 -11.57 16.49
C TRP A 312 10.95 -13.02 16.54
N PRO A 313 10.10 -13.49 15.59
CA PRO A 313 9.57 -14.84 15.68
C PRO A 313 10.65 -15.88 15.33
N ALA A 314 10.62 -17.04 15.99
CA ALA A 314 11.54 -18.15 15.69
C ALA A 314 11.42 -18.61 14.23
N GLN A 315 10.21 -18.59 13.67
CA GLN A 315 9.94 -18.92 12.27
C GLN A 315 10.66 -17.99 11.29
N MET A 316 10.82 -16.71 11.61
CA MET A 316 11.57 -15.77 10.78
C MET A 316 13.06 -16.13 10.74
N THR A 317 13.65 -16.52 11.89
CA THR A 317 15.03 -17.01 11.96
C THR A 317 15.20 -18.31 11.17
N GLN A 318 14.26 -19.23 11.30
CA GLN A 318 14.27 -20.50 10.56
C GLN A 318 14.19 -20.27 9.05
N ALA A 319 13.28 -19.43 8.58
CA ALA A 319 13.15 -19.07 7.18
C ALA A 319 14.45 -18.43 6.62
N LEU A 320 15.05 -17.51 7.39
CA LEU A 320 16.32 -16.88 7.04
C LEU A 320 17.46 -17.92 6.91
N THR A 321 17.56 -18.83 7.87
CA THR A 321 18.63 -19.86 7.88
C THR A 321 18.46 -20.86 6.75
N LEU A 322 17.23 -21.18 6.36
CA LEU A 322 16.93 -22.07 5.25
C LEU A 322 17.27 -21.42 3.91
N SER A 323 16.86 -20.18 3.71
CA SER A 323 16.92 -19.49 2.41
C SER A 323 18.29 -18.92 2.06
N LEU A 324 19.17 -18.71 3.05
CA LEU A 324 20.48 -18.10 2.81
C LEU A 324 21.65 -19.03 3.15
N PRO A 325 22.68 -19.07 2.29
CA PRO A 325 23.88 -19.84 2.57
C PRO A 325 24.76 -19.16 3.62
N THR A 326 25.49 -19.97 4.37
CA THR A 326 26.43 -19.47 5.38
C THR A 326 27.71 -18.90 4.79
N GLN A 327 28.10 -19.33 3.56
CA GLN A 327 29.31 -18.89 2.88
C GLN A 327 29.03 -17.64 2.04
N GLY A 328 29.83 -16.59 2.26
CA GLY A 328 29.64 -15.30 1.59
C GLY A 328 29.76 -15.35 0.06
N LYS A 329 30.60 -16.23 -0.47
CA LYS A 329 30.69 -16.43 -1.94
C LYS A 329 29.42 -17.09 -2.50
N ALA A 330 28.86 -18.06 -1.80
CA ALA A 330 27.60 -18.67 -2.19
C ALA A 330 26.46 -17.66 -2.16
N MET A 331 26.41 -16.83 -1.12
CA MET A 331 25.42 -15.75 -0.99
C MET A 331 25.54 -14.71 -2.12
N GLN A 332 26.76 -14.33 -2.48
CA GLN A 332 26.98 -13.39 -3.58
C GLN A 332 26.45 -13.97 -4.91
N GLN A 333 26.76 -15.21 -5.22
CA GLN A 333 26.27 -15.86 -6.45
C GLN A 333 24.76 -16.08 -6.41
N TYR A 334 24.22 -16.45 -5.26
CA TYR A 334 22.78 -16.57 -5.05
C TYR A 334 22.05 -15.25 -5.36
N TYR A 335 22.52 -14.12 -4.83
CA TYR A 335 21.91 -12.83 -5.11
C TYR A 335 22.06 -12.39 -6.58
N LEU A 336 23.16 -12.74 -7.23
CA LEU A 336 23.33 -12.50 -8.68
C LEU A 336 22.30 -13.30 -9.48
N ALA A 337 22.09 -14.58 -9.13
CA ALA A 337 21.07 -15.41 -9.77
C ALA A 337 19.64 -14.87 -9.52
N TYR A 338 19.35 -14.50 -8.28
CA TYR A 338 18.07 -13.87 -7.95
C TYR A 338 17.83 -12.58 -8.75
N HIS A 339 18.83 -11.71 -8.84
CA HIS A 339 18.72 -10.48 -9.62
C HIS A 339 18.49 -10.75 -11.11
N ALA A 340 19.14 -11.74 -11.69
CA ALA A 340 18.92 -12.15 -13.07
C ALA A 340 17.48 -12.69 -13.25
N MET A 341 17.02 -13.56 -12.35
CA MET A 341 15.66 -14.09 -12.35
C MET A 341 14.59 -12.99 -12.36
N LEU A 342 14.84 -11.85 -11.70
CA LEU A 342 13.86 -10.75 -11.63
C LEU A 342 13.42 -10.22 -12.99
N ASN A 343 14.24 -10.34 -14.03
CA ASN A 343 13.88 -9.87 -15.38
C ASN A 343 12.82 -10.76 -16.03
N GLY A 344 12.80 -12.06 -15.74
CA GLY A 344 11.78 -13.00 -16.19
C GLY A 344 11.87 -13.46 -17.64
N ASP A 345 12.77 -12.88 -18.46
CA ASP A 345 13.02 -13.31 -19.82
C ASP A 345 13.88 -14.58 -19.88
N ILE A 346 13.82 -15.29 -21.01
CA ILE A 346 14.49 -16.58 -21.13
C ILE A 346 16.02 -16.50 -20.98
N ASP A 347 16.63 -15.43 -21.45
CA ASP A 347 18.10 -15.27 -21.35
C ASP A 347 18.52 -15.02 -19.90
N SER A 348 17.78 -14.18 -19.19
CA SER A 348 18.00 -13.92 -17.77
C SER A 348 17.75 -15.15 -16.91
N LEU A 349 16.72 -15.96 -17.21
CA LEU A 349 16.46 -17.23 -16.53
C LEU A 349 17.55 -18.27 -16.84
N ASN A 350 18.09 -18.30 -18.07
CA ASN A 350 19.24 -19.14 -18.43
C ASN A 350 20.47 -18.76 -17.60
N ALA A 351 20.76 -17.46 -17.47
CA ALA A 351 21.86 -16.97 -16.66
C ALA A 351 21.68 -17.32 -15.18
N ALA A 352 20.46 -17.12 -14.63
CA ALA A 352 20.14 -17.47 -13.24
C ALA A 352 20.32 -18.97 -12.96
N SER A 353 19.80 -19.84 -13.84
CA SER A 353 19.96 -21.29 -13.73
C SER A 353 21.44 -21.70 -13.77
N ALA A 354 22.26 -21.11 -14.65
CA ALA A 354 23.69 -21.37 -14.71
C ALA A 354 24.41 -20.99 -13.41
N MET A 355 24.14 -19.78 -12.88
CA MET A 355 24.72 -19.30 -11.62
C MET A 355 24.35 -20.20 -10.44
N LEU A 356 23.05 -20.61 -10.33
CA LEU A 356 22.63 -21.55 -9.29
C LEU A 356 23.22 -22.94 -9.50
N GLY A 357 23.45 -23.36 -10.75
CA GLY A 357 24.17 -24.60 -11.06
C GLY A 357 25.58 -24.63 -10.47
N GLU A 358 26.33 -23.53 -10.58
CA GLU A 358 27.62 -23.38 -9.93
C GLU A 358 27.53 -23.41 -8.41
N VAL A 359 26.48 -22.77 -7.83
CA VAL A 359 26.25 -22.81 -6.38
C VAL A 359 25.98 -24.24 -5.92
N VAL A 360 25.07 -24.94 -6.57
CA VAL A 360 24.70 -26.34 -6.22
C VAL A 360 25.88 -27.29 -6.36
N GLN A 361 26.72 -27.11 -7.40
CA GLN A 361 27.92 -27.93 -7.59
C GLN A 361 28.96 -27.68 -6.51
N ARG A 362 29.16 -26.45 -6.12
CA ARG A 362 30.23 -26.05 -5.19
C ARG A 362 29.81 -26.20 -3.72
N TRP A 363 28.52 -26.05 -3.42
CA TRP A 363 27.95 -26.16 -2.08
C TRP A 363 26.69 -27.05 -2.09
N PRO A 364 26.86 -28.38 -2.24
CA PRO A 364 25.77 -29.33 -2.40
C PRO A 364 24.84 -29.42 -1.18
N ASP A 365 25.31 -29.02 0.00
CA ASP A 365 24.53 -28.97 1.22
C ASP A 365 23.55 -27.77 1.26
N TYR A 366 23.72 -26.82 0.35
CA TYR A 366 22.77 -25.70 0.22
C TYR A 366 21.57 -26.11 -0.64
N THR A 367 20.68 -26.91 -0.04
CA THR A 367 19.52 -27.52 -0.70
C THR A 367 18.52 -26.51 -1.22
N TYR A 368 18.41 -25.32 -0.60
CA TYR A 368 17.52 -24.26 -1.07
C TYR A 368 17.90 -23.76 -2.47
N ALA A 369 19.20 -23.59 -2.76
CA ALA A 369 19.66 -23.21 -4.10
C ALA A 369 19.33 -24.28 -5.15
N PHE A 370 19.36 -25.58 -4.77
CA PHE A 370 18.92 -26.65 -5.65
C PHE A 370 17.42 -26.58 -5.96
N ALA A 371 16.59 -26.30 -4.96
CA ALA A 371 15.16 -26.13 -5.15
C ALA A 371 14.86 -24.90 -6.04
N GLU A 372 15.55 -23.78 -5.80
CA GLU A 372 15.38 -22.56 -6.60
C GLU A 372 15.83 -22.75 -8.06
N LYS A 373 16.96 -23.45 -8.27
CA LYS A 373 17.39 -23.84 -9.61
C LYS A 373 16.32 -24.70 -10.31
N THR A 374 15.73 -25.65 -9.58
CA THR A 374 14.66 -26.52 -10.11
C THR A 374 13.43 -25.71 -10.50
N LEU A 375 13.02 -24.73 -9.69
CA LEU A 375 11.93 -23.80 -10.03
C LEU A 375 12.27 -23.02 -11.32
N ILE A 376 13.46 -22.43 -11.39
CA ILE A 376 13.90 -21.68 -12.58
C ILE A 376 13.94 -22.57 -13.81
N ASP A 377 14.43 -23.79 -13.72
CA ASP A 377 14.48 -24.73 -14.84
C ASP A 377 13.06 -25.13 -15.31
N LEU A 378 12.12 -25.26 -14.39
CA LEU A 378 10.73 -25.49 -14.73
C LEU A 378 10.10 -24.30 -15.45
N LEU A 379 10.37 -23.05 -14.97
CA LEU A 379 9.94 -21.82 -15.64
C LEU A 379 10.54 -21.69 -17.04
N ARG A 380 11.82 -22.04 -17.20
CA ARG A 380 12.50 -22.08 -18.51
C ARG A 380 11.87 -23.08 -19.45
N HIS A 381 11.51 -24.28 -18.96
CA HIS A 381 10.82 -25.29 -19.74
C HIS A 381 9.48 -24.80 -20.27
N LEU A 382 8.70 -24.07 -19.47
CA LEU A 382 7.42 -23.49 -19.88
C LEU A 382 7.57 -22.39 -20.92
N LEU A 383 8.64 -21.60 -20.88
CA LEU A 383 8.92 -20.56 -21.89
C LEU A 383 9.54 -21.14 -23.16
N GLN A 384 10.41 -22.13 -23.01
CA GLN A 384 11.10 -22.81 -24.10
C GLN A 384 11.20 -24.31 -23.79
N PRO A 385 10.32 -25.14 -24.38
CA PRO A 385 10.25 -26.57 -24.06
C PRO A 385 11.59 -27.27 -24.19
N PHE A 386 11.95 -28.07 -23.18
CA PHE A 386 13.16 -28.84 -23.13
C PHE A 386 13.05 -30.10 -24.02
N ASP A 387 14.17 -30.52 -24.59
CA ASP A 387 14.30 -31.81 -25.27
C ASP A 387 14.20 -33.00 -24.29
N GLY A 388 14.13 -34.23 -24.82
CA GLY A 388 13.89 -35.42 -24.03
C GLY A 388 14.87 -35.64 -22.89
N GLN A 389 16.16 -35.33 -23.06
CA GLN A 389 17.18 -35.52 -22.04
C GLN A 389 17.06 -34.47 -20.93
N LYS A 390 16.93 -33.20 -21.31
CA LYS A 390 16.78 -32.10 -20.35
C LYS A 390 15.45 -32.22 -19.57
N LEU A 391 14.39 -32.64 -20.23
CA LEU A 391 13.09 -32.88 -19.60
C LEU A 391 13.18 -34.04 -18.57
N THR A 392 13.91 -35.12 -18.91
CA THR A 392 14.16 -36.22 -17.98
C THR A 392 14.94 -35.73 -16.75
N GLU A 393 15.98 -34.93 -16.93
CA GLU A 393 16.75 -34.32 -15.84
C GLU A 393 15.84 -33.42 -14.96
N LEU A 394 15.03 -32.58 -15.57
CA LEU A 394 14.08 -31.71 -14.84
C LEU A 394 13.13 -32.54 -13.98
N ASN A 395 12.52 -33.58 -14.54
CA ASN A 395 11.63 -34.48 -13.80
C ASN A 395 12.33 -35.20 -12.63
N GLN A 396 13.59 -35.62 -12.83
CA GLN A 396 14.40 -36.18 -11.75
C GLN A 396 14.70 -35.15 -10.66
N ASN A 397 14.97 -33.90 -11.03
CA ASN A 397 15.21 -32.83 -10.07
C ASN A 397 13.94 -32.49 -9.27
N ILE A 398 12.77 -32.45 -9.90
CA ILE A 398 11.48 -32.28 -9.21
C ILE A 398 11.25 -33.43 -8.21
N ALA A 399 11.45 -34.68 -8.62
CA ALA A 399 11.35 -35.85 -7.74
C ALA A 399 12.37 -35.82 -6.60
N ARG A 400 13.58 -35.31 -6.85
CA ARG A 400 14.59 -35.13 -5.81
C ARG A 400 14.17 -34.08 -4.78
N VAL A 401 13.56 -32.99 -5.20
CA VAL A 401 13.02 -31.96 -4.27
C VAL A 401 12.01 -32.58 -3.30
N ASP A 402 11.18 -33.53 -3.76
CA ASP A 402 10.23 -34.28 -2.90
C ASP A 402 10.91 -35.09 -1.79
N SER A 403 12.16 -35.44 -1.98
CA SER A 403 12.96 -36.22 -1.02
C SER A 403 13.79 -35.39 -0.04
N LEU A 404 13.70 -34.05 -0.10
CA LEU A 404 14.48 -33.13 0.75
C LEU A 404 13.62 -32.63 1.92
N PRO A 405 13.74 -33.21 3.15
CA PRO A 405 12.87 -32.85 4.27
C PRO A 405 12.92 -31.36 4.64
N ALA A 406 14.10 -30.72 4.51
CA ALA A 406 14.26 -29.30 4.80
C ALA A 406 13.48 -28.39 3.82
N ILE A 407 13.17 -28.89 2.62
CA ILE A 407 12.51 -28.13 1.55
C ILE A 407 11.01 -28.38 1.52
N THR A 408 10.52 -29.58 1.84
CA THR A 408 9.11 -29.94 1.71
C THR A 408 8.14 -29.10 2.55
N ASP A 409 8.62 -28.45 3.61
CA ASP A 409 7.84 -27.52 4.43
C ASP A 409 8.09 -26.05 4.10
N SER A 410 8.76 -25.74 2.97
CA SER A 410 9.10 -24.39 2.55
C SER A 410 8.18 -23.89 1.42
N ALA A 411 8.12 -22.56 1.26
CA ALA A 411 7.36 -21.93 0.19
C ALA A 411 7.86 -22.36 -1.20
N ILE A 412 9.18 -22.45 -1.40
CA ILE A 412 9.78 -22.86 -2.67
C ILE A 412 9.31 -24.24 -3.13
N TYR A 413 9.11 -25.17 -2.21
CA TYR A 413 8.54 -26.49 -2.54
C TYR A 413 7.16 -26.35 -3.19
N TYR A 414 6.28 -25.58 -2.56
CA TYR A 414 4.92 -25.39 -3.05
C TYR A 414 4.86 -24.54 -4.32
N GLN A 415 5.84 -23.65 -4.54
CA GLN A 415 6.01 -22.94 -5.81
C GLN A 415 6.32 -23.93 -6.95
N ILE A 416 7.29 -24.83 -6.74
CA ILE A 416 7.63 -25.87 -7.71
C ILE A 416 6.41 -26.76 -8.00
N LYS A 417 5.71 -27.21 -6.95
CA LYS A 417 4.48 -28.00 -7.11
C LYS A 417 3.38 -27.26 -7.87
N THR A 418 3.21 -25.95 -7.60
CA THR A 418 2.22 -25.14 -8.31
C THR A 418 2.50 -25.15 -9.81
N ILE A 419 3.74 -24.85 -10.19
CA ILE A 419 4.11 -24.73 -11.61
C ILE A 419 4.07 -26.11 -12.31
N ASP A 420 4.57 -27.15 -11.67
CA ASP A 420 4.50 -28.53 -12.18
C ASP A 420 3.04 -29.02 -12.37
N LEU A 421 2.15 -28.63 -11.46
CA LEU A 421 0.74 -28.99 -11.55
C LEU A 421 0.01 -28.17 -12.63
N LEU A 422 0.35 -26.88 -12.81
CA LEU A 422 -0.17 -26.06 -13.90
C LEU A 422 0.26 -26.59 -15.26
N ASP A 423 1.53 -26.98 -15.42
CA ASP A 423 2.04 -27.62 -16.63
C ASP A 423 1.28 -28.91 -16.98
N LYS A 424 0.89 -29.67 -15.97
CA LYS A 424 0.07 -30.90 -16.12
C LYS A 424 -1.44 -30.64 -16.22
N GLY A 425 -1.88 -29.39 -16.26
CA GLY A 425 -3.31 -29.01 -16.34
C GLY A 425 -4.11 -29.32 -15.08
N LYS A 426 -3.47 -29.54 -13.92
CA LYS A 426 -4.11 -29.86 -12.63
C LYS A 426 -4.35 -28.58 -11.81
N VAL A 427 -5.21 -27.70 -12.32
CA VAL A 427 -5.36 -26.32 -11.83
C VAL A 427 -5.84 -26.27 -10.37
N ASP A 428 -6.85 -27.08 -9.99
CA ASP A 428 -7.37 -27.12 -8.61
C ASP A 428 -6.27 -27.48 -7.59
N GLN A 429 -5.41 -28.46 -7.94
CA GLN A 429 -4.31 -28.87 -7.08
C GLN A 429 -3.21 -27.78 -7.01
N ALA A 430 -2.97 -27.10 -8.12
CA ALA A 430 -2.05 -25.96 -8.17
C ALA A 430 -2.55 -24.81 -7.27
N GLY A 431 -3.87 -24.56 -7.25
CA GLY A 431 -4.51 -23.60 -6.36
C GLY A 431 -4.29 -23.92 -4.87
N ILE A 432 -4.39 -25.20 -4.49
CA ILE A 432 -4.07 -25.64 -3.12
C ILE A 432 -2.59 -25.41 -2.80
N ALA A 433 -1.70 -25.78 -3.72
CA ALA A 433 -0.25 -25.64 -3.52
C ALA A 433 0.17 -24.17 -3.38
N ILE A 434 -0.31 -23.27 -4.26
CA ILE A 434 0.08 -21.86 -4.18
C ILE A 434 -0.46 -21.15 -2.91
N ASN A 435 -1.68 -21.50 -2.48
CA ASN A 435 -2.21 -20.97 -1.23
C ASN A 435 -1.38 -21.43 -0.02
N LYS A 436 -0.83 -22.66 -0.06
CA LYS A 436 0.12 -23.12 0.94
C LYS A 436 1.44 -22.36 0.88
N ALA A 437 1.99 -22.10 -0.32
CA ALA A 437 3.17 -21.26 -0.51
C ALA A 437 2.96 -19.87 0.10
N ILE A 438 1.84 -19.20 -0.18
CA ILE A 438 1.50 -17.87 0.35
C ILE A 438 1.39 -17.89 1.87
N SER A 439 0.83 -18.95 2.46
CA SER A 439 0.73 -19.08 3.93
C SER A 439 2.10 -19.18 4.62
N LEU A 440 3.11 -19.67 3.91
CA LEU A 440 4.49 -19.80 4.38
C LEU A 440 5.34 -18.57 4.04
N GLU A 441 5.02 -17.90 2.92
CA GLU A 441 5.79 -16.77 2.42
C GLU A 441 4.90 -15.82 1.62
N MET A 442 4.66 -14.62 2.13
CA MET A 442 3.93 -13.56 1.43
C MET A 442 4.87 -12.83 0.47
N SER A 443 5.22 -13.45 -0.65
CA SER A 443 6.07 -12.85 -1.68
C SER A 443 5.28 -12.42 -2.92
N TRP A 444 5.80 -11.41 -3.64
CA TRP A 444 5.23 -10.94 -4.89
C TRP A 444 5.13 -12.05 -5.94
N MET A 445 6.11 -12.97 -5.99
CA MET A 445 6.14 -14.10 -6.90
C MET A 445 4.99 -15.08 -6.66
N ASN A 446 4.69 -15.37 -5.39
CA ASN A 446 3.57 -16.25 -5.04
C ASN A 446 2.24 -15.69 -5.50
N TYR A 447 2.05 -14.37 -5.44
CA TYR A 447 0.84 -13.73 -5.95
C TYR A 447 0.77 -13.69 -7.48
N ILE A 448 1.91 -13.66 -8.18
CA ILE A 448 1.92 -13.85 -9.64
C ILE A 448 1.45 -15.27 -9.97
N PHE A 449 2.00 -16.29 -9.31
CA PHE A 449 1.57 -17.68 -9.56
C PHE A 449 0.11 -17.92 -9.21
N LEU A 450 -0.39 -17.31 -8.13
CA LEU A 450 -1.81 -17.34 -7.79
C LEU A 450 -2.68 -16.71 -8.89
N GLY A 451 -2.23 -15.57 -9.44
CA GLY A 451 -2.89 -14.94 -10.57
C GLY A 451 -2.98 -15.86 -11.78
N LYS A 452 -1.91 -16.60 -12.09
CA LYS A 452 -1.90 -17.58 -13.20
C LYS A 452 -2.84 -18.75 -12.95
N VAL A 453 -2.94 -19.26 -11.71
CA VAL A 453 -3.93 -20.26 -11.34
C VAL A 453 -5.34 -19.74 -11.63
N TYR A 454 -5.69 -18.55 -11.15
CA TYR A 454 -7.00 -17.96 -11.36
C TYR A 454 -7.32 -17.69 -12.84
N GLU A 455 -6.33 -17.32 -13.65
CA GLU A 455 -6.53 -17.21 -15.10
C GLU A 455 -6.91 -18.55 -15.74
N MET A 456 -6.22 -19.63 -15.37
CA MET A 456 -6.53 -20.97 -15.88
C MET A 456 -7.88 -21.51 -15.40
N GLU A 457 -8.37 -21.03 -14.24
CA GLU A 457 -9.72 -21.25 -13.75
C GLU A 457 -10.77 -20.38 -14.46
N GLY A 458 -10.37 -19.42 -15.29
CA GLY A 458 -11.25 -18.41 -15.90
C GLY A 458 -11.76 -17.36 -14.92
N ALA A 459 -11.18 -17.29 -13.71
CA ALA A 459 -11.54 -16.35 -12.65
C ALA A 459 -10.78 -15.01 -12.79
N ASN A 460 -10.96 -14.31 -13.92
CA ASN A 460 -10.17 -13.15 -14.32
C ASN A 460 -10.12 -12.03 -13.26
N ARG A 461 -11.19 -11.84 -12.48
CA ARG A 461 -11.22 -10.85 -11.42
C ARG A 461 -10.28 -11.21 -10.27
N LEU A 462 -10.28 -12.47 -9.83
CA LEU A 462 -9.38 -12.96 -8.79
C LEU A 462 -7.91 -12.94 -9.27
N ALA A 463 -7.69 -13.23 -10.56
CA ALA A 463 -6.38 -13.08 -11.19
C ALA A 463 -5.89 -11.63 -11.12
N ALA A 464 -6.75 -10.66 -11.48
CA ALA A 464 -6.42 -9.25 -11.37
C ALA A 464 -6.08 -8.82 -9.93
N ASP A 465 -6.86 -9.26 -8.94
CA ASP A 465 -6.60 -8.97 -7.52
C ASP A 465 -5.25 -9.53 -7.05
N ALA A 466 -4.91 -10.75 -7.48
CA ALA A 466 -3.62 -11.36 -7.17
C ALA A 466 -2.45 -10.58 -7.81
N TYR A 467 -2.58 -10.18 -9.08
CA TYR A 467 -1.56 -9.37 -9.77
C TYR A 467 -1.39 -7.98 -9.18
N ILE A 468 -2.49 -7.33 -8.77
CA ILE A 468 -2.43 -6.05 -8.05
C ILE A 468 -1.67 -6.22 -6.73
N THR A 469 -1.93 -7.30 -6.01
CA THR A 469 -1.21 -7.59 -4.77
C THR A 469 0.28 -7.81 -5.02
N ALA A 470 0.64 -8.59 -6.05
CA ALA A 470 2.03 -8.77 -6.46
C ALA A 470 2.72 -7.44 -6.78
N PHE A 471 2.04 -6.59 -7.56
CA PHE A 471 2.55 -5.27 -7.94
C PHE A 471 2.69 -4.34 -6.72
N ASN A 472 1.74 -4.35 -5.78
CA ASN A 472 1.85 -3.56 -4.56
C ASN A 472 3.02 -4.00 -3.66
N LEU A 473 3.28 -5.31 -3.58
CA LEU A 473 4.42 -5.83 -2.83
C LEU A 473 5.76 -5.43 -3.46
N ARG A 474 5.82 -5.40 -4.79
CA ARG A 474 7.03 -5.05 -5.54
C ARG A 474 6.68 -4.32 -6.84
N PRO A 475 6.36 -3.01 -6.76
CA PRO A 475 6.03 -2.24 -7.96
C PRO A 475 7.25 -2.04 -8.85
N GLY A 476 7.05 -2.12 -10.17
CA GLY A 476 8.07 -1.88 -11.17
C GLY A 476 7.91 -2.73 -12.44
N ASN A 477 8.69 -2.39 -13.47
CA ASN A 477 8.61 -3.01 -14.79
C ASN A 477 8.87 -4.52 -14.78
N ASN A 478 9.74 -5.00 -13.90
CA ASN A 478 10.00 -6.44 -13.78
C ASN A 478 8.74 -7.20 -13.35
N THR A 479 8.00 -6.69 -12.36
CA THR A 479 6.76 -7.33 -11.89
C THR A 479 5.69 -7.30 -12.97
N LEU A 480 5.57 -6.18 -13.71
CA LEU A 480 4.67 -6.10 -14.87
C LEU A 480 5.06 -7.08 -15.97
N TYR A 481 6.36 -7.23 -16.25
CA TYR A 481 6.87 -8.21 -17.21
C TYR A 481 6.48 -9.64 -16.80
N TRP A 482 6.66 -10.00 -15.52
CA TRP A 482 6.27 -11.29 -14.98
C TRP A 482 4.76 -11.54 -15.09
N ILE A 483 3.93 -10.54 -14.85
CA ILE A 483 2.48 -10.64 -15.02
C ILE A 483 2.13 -10.92 -16.49
N LYS A 484 2.73 -10.19 -17.43
CA LYS A 484 2.41 -10.26 -18.86
C LYS A 484 2.98 -11.51 -19.56
N ASN A 485 4.20 -11.93 -19.22
CA ASN A 485 5.01 -12.78 -20.10
C ASN A 485 5.54 -14.07 -19.47
N SER A 486 5.47 -14.24 -18.14
CA SER A 486 6.31 -15.24 -17.47
C SER A 486 5.87 -16.69 -17.63
N ILE A 487 4.60 -16.98 -17.50
CA ILE A 487 4.04 -18.34 -17.58
C ILE A 487 2.68 -18.21 -18.21
N PHE A 488 2.39 -19.00 -19.28
CA PHE A 488 1.11 -18.89 -19.95
C PHE A 488 0.79 -17.42 -20.25
N GLN A 489 1.18 -16.95 -21.43
CA GLN A 489 1.05 -15.55 -21.85
C GLN A 489 -0.32 -15.00 -21.48
N THR A 490 -0.33 -14.06 -20.56
CA THR A 490 -1.54 -13.38 -20.15
C THR A 490 -1.94 -12.41 -21.22
N SER A 491 -3.16 -12.54 -21.76
CA SER A 491 -3.74 -11.46 -22.54
C SER A 491 -4.15 -10.33 -21.57
N PRO A 492 -3.43 -9.21 -21.52
CA PRO A 492 -3.79 -8.10 -20.63
C PRO A 492 -5.22 -7.64 -20.84
N GLU A 493 -5.74 -7.77 -22.07
CA GLU A 493 -7.09 -7.35 -22.46
C GLU A 493 -8.20 -8.08 -21.68
N ASN A 494 -8.00 -9.34 -21.31
CA ASN A 494 -8.96 -10.10 -20.50
C ASN A 494 -8.99 -9.68 -19.04
N ILE A 495 -7.88 -9.10 -18.54
CA ILE A 495 -7.70 -8.64 -17.15
C ILE A 495 -7.75 -7.10 -17.09
N THR A 496 -7.75 -6.43 -18.23
CA THR A 496 -7.53 -5.02 -18.48
C THR A 496 -8.43 -4.07 -17.69
N PRO A 497 -9.72 -4.30 -17.41
CA PRO A 497 -10.51 -3.33 -16.66
C PRO A 497 -9.87 -2.99 -15.30
N TYR A 498 -9.10 -3.92 -14.75
CA TYR A 498 -8.51 -3.83 -13.41
C TYR A 498 -7.02 -3.43 -13.41
N LEU A 499 -6.26 -3.83 -14.44
CA LEU A 499 -4.82 -3.57 -14.55
C LEU A 499 -4.45 -2.42 -15.51
N ALA A 500 -5.31 -2.05 -16.46
CA ALA A 500 -5.01 -1.03 -17.48
C ALA A 500 -4.53 0.29 -16.87
N ARG A 501 -5.15 0.74 -15.77
CA ARG A 501 -4.77 1.98 -15.08
C ARG A 501 -3.36 1.93 -14.49
N PHE A 502 -2.89 0.76 -14.05
CA PHE A 502 -1.51 0.58 -13.57
C PHE A 502 -0.52 0.53 -14.71
N ILE A 503 -0.90 -0.12 -15.83
CA ILE A 503 -0.06 -0.23 -17.01
C ILE A 503 0.13 1.15 -17.66
N GLU A 504 -0.94 1.92 -17.85
CA GLU A 504 -0.89 3.29 -18.39
C GLU A 504 -0.07 4.23 -17.51
N SER A 505 -0.18 4.12 -16.18
CA SER A 505 0.62 4.93 -15.25
C SER A 505 2.09 4.52 -15.16
N ALA A 506 2.44 3.32 -15.60
CA ALA A 506 3.81 2.80 -15.61
C ALA A 506 4.55 3.04 -16.94
N GLU A 507 3.80 3.28 -18.03
CA GLU A 507 4.33 3.54 -19.38
C GLU A 507 4.41 5.05 -19.72
N GLY A 508 3.81 5.94 -18.92
CA GLY A 508 3.84 7.40 -19.04
C GLY A 508 4.85 8.05 -18.10
#